data_7c7ab8eec17d747a129b4a5e0d869088
#
_entry.id   7c7ab8eec17d747a129b4a5e0d869088
#
_cell.length_a   1.000
_cell.length_b   1.000
_cell.length_c   1.000
_cell.angle_alpha   90.00
_cell.angle_beta   90.00
_cell.angle_gamma   90.00
#
_symmetry.space_group_name_H-M   'P 1'
#
loop_
_entity.id
_entity.type
_entity.pdbx_description
1 polymer ?
#
loop_
_entity_poly.entity_id
_entity_poly.type
_entity_poly.pdbx_seq_one_letter_code
_entity_poly.pdbx_strand_id
1 'polypeptide(L)'
;MTLTQLNAFVLVARLGSVTAAASALGVSEPAVSQALSALRVHLGDQLVSRGPNGMTLTPGGSRLLATASQIVVLGAEAHAAVRAAQGAPDQLRVVASPTVAEFVTAPLLEAFTKRYATGLEASSGVAVTKEMAVLVANRLADVAIGPDVAADQGLPVVSEPIFKYRLVVVAGGQSHTRGPAHQWRWLVGPSATDPGSDVGHFVARLRVPEERMSVFPSQTAAWAAAADGGGVSVAVEHLVAQQLRRGELSLVDVPGSPGQGCWYATMLERQQRSAVASSLRRFLSTPEAMQLIRSPSAGVPPSKFRLPVYVTIWS
;
A
#
# COMPACT_ATOMS: atom_id res chain seq x y z
N MET A 1 -6.56 9.51 -29.37
CA MET A 1 -6.05 9.60 -27.98
C MET A 1 -7.21 9.63 -27.03
N THR A 2 -7.26 8.72 -26.02
CA THR A 2 -8.32 8.60 -25.00
C THR A 2 -7.76 8.74 -23.59
N LEU A 3 -8.62 9.04 -22.60
CA LEU A 3 -8.22 9.09 -21.18
C LEU A 3 -7.64 7.76 -20.70
N THR A 4 -8.21 6.63 -21.13
CA THR A 4 -7.71 5.29 -20.81
C THR A 4 -6.28 5.07 -21.32
N GLN A 5 -5.98 5.51 -22.52
CA GLN A 5 -4.64 5.42 -23.11
C GLN A 5 -3.64 6.30 -22.37
N LEU A 6 -4.03 7.54 -22.00
CA LEU A 6 -3.19 8.44 -21.22
C LEU A 6 -2.94 7.90 -19.81
N ASN A 7 -3.96 7.34 -19.16
CA ASN A 7 -3.84 6.76 -17.84
C ASN A 7 -2.88 5.56 -17.84
N ALA A 8 -3.02 4.64 -18.80
CA ALA A 8 -2.09 3.53 -18.99
C ALA A 8 -0.65 4.02 -19.18
N PHE A 9 -0.44 5.03 -20.03
CA PHE A 9 0.89 5.63 -20.24
C PHE A 9 1.47 6.24 -18.97
N VAL A 10 0.71 7.08 -18.26
CA VAL A 10 1.16 7.74 -17.02
C VAL A 10 1.57 6.71 -15.97
N LEU A 11 0.78 5.67 -15.78
CA LEU A 11 1.09 4.64 -14.79
C LEU A 11 2.29 3.80 -15.19
N VAL A 12 2.39 3.37 -16.45
CA VAL A 12 3.58 2.64 -16.94
C VAL A 12 4.84 3.49 -16.79
N ALA A 13 4.75 4.79 -17.10
CA ALA A 13 5.87 5.73 -16.99
C ALA A 13 6.32 5.94 -15.53
N ARG A 14 5.35 6.03 -14.60
CA ARG A 14 5.62 6.30 -13.17
C ARG A 14 6.04 5.05 -12.40
N LEU A 15 5.41 3.90 -12.69
CA LEU A 15 5.65 2.64 -11.99
C LEU A 15 6.79 1.83 -12.62
N GLY A 16 7.20 2.17 -13.83
CA GLY A 16 8.26 1.47 -14.57
C GLY A 16 7.89 0.05 -15.02
N SER A 17 6.62 -0.34 -14.95
CA SER A 17 6.15 -1.70 -15.20
C SER A 17 4.72 -1.73 -15.75
N VAL A 18 4.51 -2.53 -16.80
CA VAL A 18 3.16 -2.80 -17.35
C VAL A 18 2.33 -3.60 -16.35
N THR A 19 2.95 -4.57 -15.69
CA THR A 19 2.30 -5.39 -14.65
C THR A 19 1.80 -4.53 -13.48
N ALA A 20 2.65 -3.63 -12.97
CA ALA A 20 2.27 -2.72 -11.88
C ALA A 20 1.15 -1.75 -12.33
N ALA A 21 1.22 -1.23 -13.55
CA ALA A 21 0.17 -0.37 -14.10
C ALA A 21 -1.15 -1.11 -14.29
N ALA A 22 -1.12 -2.37 -14.74
CA ALA A 22 -2.29 -3.22 -14.89
C ALA A 22 -2.95 -3.51 -13.53
N SER A 23 -2.15 -3.85 -12.53
CA SER A 23 -2.60 -4.02 -11.14
C SER A 23 -3.24 -2.75 -10.60
N ALA A 24 -2.59 -1.59 -10.78
CA ALA A 24 -3.09 -0.30 -10.33
C ALA A 24 -4.41 0.12 -10.99
N LEU A 25 -4.62 -0.25 -12.25
CA LEU A 25 -5.84 0.02 -13.01
C LEU A 25 -6.94 -1.03 -12.81
N GLY A 26 -6.63 -2.17 -12.20
CA GLY A 26 -7.56 -3.30 -12.10
C GLY A 26 -7.91 -3.94 -13.44
N VAL A 27 -6.98 -3.91 -14.40
CA VAL A 27 -7.17 -4.48 -15.74
C VAL A 27 -6.07 -5.50 -16.07
N SER A 28 -6.21 -6.21 -17.19
CA SER A 28 -5.18 -7.16 -17.61
C SER A 28 -3.96 -6.45 -18.24
N GLU A 29 -2.78 -7.04 -18.14
CA GLU A 29 -1.57 -6.54 -18.82
C GLU A 29 -1.74 -6.37 -20.35
N PRO A 30 -2.41 -7.29 -21.06
CA PRO A 30 -2.73 -7.07 -22.48
C PRO A 30 -3.54 -5.80 -22.73
N ALA A 31 -4.50 -5.45 -21.86
CA ALA A 31 -5.29 -4.22 -22.00
C ALA A 31 -4.42 -2.96 -21.88
N VAL A 32 -3.51 -2.92 -20.91
CA VAL A 32 -2.53 -1.83 -20.77
C VAL A 32 -1.60 -1.75 -21.96
N SER A 33 -1.09 -2.89 -22.43
CA SER A 33 -0.21 -2.97 -23.61
C SER A 33 -0.91 -2.49 -24.88
N GLN A 34 -2.17 -2.84 -25.08
CA GLN A 34 -2.98 -2.40 -26.21
C GLN A 34 -3.24 -0.89 -26.15
N ALA A 35 -3.61 -0.36 -24.98
CA ALA A 35 -3.83 1.07 -24.77
C ALA A 35 -2.56 1.88 -25.09
N LEU A 36 -1.40 1.40 -24.60
CA LEU A 36 -0.11 2.03 -24.86
C LEU A 36 0.29 1.96 -26.34
N SER A 37 0.07 0.82 -27.00
CA SER A 37 0.33 0.66 -28.45
C SER A 37 -0.53 1.60 -29.29
N ALA A 38 -1.81 1.72 -28.98
CA ALA A 38 -2.70 2.64 -29.67
C ALA A 38 -2.27 4.11 -29.49
N LEU A 39 -1.79 4.48 -28.29
CA LEU A 39 -1.26 5.82 -28.02
C LEU A 39 0.02 6.10 -28.83
N ARG A 40 0.95 5.13 -28.90
CA ARG A 40 2.19 5.20 -29.71
C ARG A 40 1.90 5.43 -31.17
N VAL A 41 0.98 4.67 -31.72
CA VAL A 41 0.54 4.85 -33.15
C VAL A 41 -0.04 6.25 -33.35
N HIS A 42 -0.88 6.71 -32.43
CA HIS A 42 -1.53 8.02 -32.54
C HIS A 42 -0.53 9.20 -32.50
N LEU A 43 0.52 9.09 -31.68
CA LEU A 43 1.49 10.16 -31.48
C LEU A 43 2.78 10.01 -32.31
N GLY A 44 2.98 8.86 -32.96
CA GLY A 44 4.17 8.59 -33.74
C GLY A 44 5.45 8.47 -32.91
N ASP A 45 5.34 8.19 -31.59
CA ASP A 45 6.45 8.05 -30.66
C ASP A 45 6.29 6.79 -29.81
N GLN A 46 7.41 6.12 -29.48
CA GLN A 46 7.40 4.94 -28.60
C GLN A 46 7.03 5.28 -27.15
N LEU A 47 7.19 6.53 -26.73
CA LEU A 47 6.88 7.10 -25.43
C LEU A 47 7.65 6.46 -24.27
N VAL A 48 7.70 5.13 -24.23
CA VAL A 48 8.49 4.33 -23.29
C VAL A 48 9.20 3.22 -24.02
N SER A 49 10.45 2.95 -23.65
CA SER A 49 11.28 1.85 -24.15
C SER A 49 11.70 0.95 -23.01
N ARG A 50 11.99 -0.32 -23.31
CA ARG A 50 12.47 -1.27 -22.32
C ARG A 50 13.99 -1.15 -22.23
N GLY A 51 14.50 -0.75 -21.07
CA GLY A 51 15.92 -0.68 -20.76
C GLY A 51 16.36 -1.78 -19.78
N PRO A 52 17.67 -1.88 -19.48
CA PRO A 52 18.20 -2.87 -18.54
C PRO A 52 17.58 -2.76 -17.13
N ASN A 53 17.21 -1.55 -16.73
CA ASN A 53 16.68 -1.24 -15.39
C ASN A 53 15.14 -1.01 -15.39
N GLY A 54 14.44 -1.57 -16.38
CA GLY A 54 12.97 -1.39 -16.51
C GLY A 54 12.56 -0.49 -17.67
N MET A 55 11.41 0.13 -17.56
CA MET A 55 10.87 1.03 -18.59
C MET A 55 11.49 2.43 -18.44
N THR A 56 11.96 2.99 -19.56
CA THR A 56 12.50 4.34 -19.66
C THR A 56 11.68 5.19 -20.61
N LEU A 57 11.56 6.50 -20.33
CA LEU A 57 10.84 7.44 -21.19
C LEU A 57 11.70 7.85 -22.39
N THR A 58 11.06 7.98 -23.57
CA THR A 58 11.65 8.72 -24.68
C THR A 58 11.64 10.23 -24.40
N PRO A 59 12.36 11.05 -25.17
CA PRO A 59 12.22 12.50 -25.07
C PRO A 59 10.77 13.00 -25.26
N GLY A 60 10.02 12.38 -26.18
CA GLY A 60 8.59 12.65 -26.39
C GLY A 60 7.74 12.21 -25.20
N GLY A 61 8.01 11.02 -24.66
CA GLY A 61 7.35 10.52 -23.45
C GLY A 61 7.58 11.39 -22.25
N SER A 62 8.82 11.87 -22.04
CA SER A 62 9.15 12.78 -20.93
C SER A 62 8.37 14.10 -21.01
N ARG A 63 8.22 14.67 -22.20
CA ARG A 63 7.41 15.89 -22.38
C ARG A 63 5.92 15.62 -22.22
N LEU A 64 5.43 14.48 -22.71
CA LEU A 64 4.02 14.12 -22.62
C LEU A 64 3.60 13.85 -21.16
N LEU A 65 4.46 13.29 -20.32
CA LEU A 65 4.11 12.78 -19.00
C LEU A 65 3.43 13.84 -18.11
N ALA A 66 3.96 15.06 -18.07
CA ALA A 66 3.39 16.12 -17.25
C ALA A 66 1.97 16.50 -17.73
N THR A 67 1.81 16.73 -19.04
CA THR A 67 0.52 17.10 -19.64
C THR A 67 -0.49 15.94 -19.55
N ALA A 68 -0.05 14.70 -19.81
CA ALA A 68 -0.90 13.52 -19.68
C ALA A 68 -1.40 13.34 -18.25
N SER A 69 -0.54 13.53 -17.24
CA SER A 69 -0.93 13.48 -15.82
C SER A 69 -2.00 14.53 -15.50
N GLN A 70 -1.85 15.76 -16.01
CA GLN A 70 -2.86 16.81 -15.79
C GLN A 70 -4.20 16.46 -16.44
N ILE A 71 -4.20 15.94 -17.67
CA ILE A 71 -5.43 15.53 -18.38
C ILE A 71 -6.14 14.40 -17.62
N VAL A 72 -5.40 13.42 -17.11
CA VAL A 72 -5.95 12.32 -16.31
C VAL A 72 -6.61 12.84 -15.04
N VAL A 73 -5.94 13.74 -14.32
CA VAL A 73 -6.48 14.38 -13.11
C VAL A 73 -7.76 15.17 -13.42
N LEU A 74 -7.75 16.01 -14.46
CA LEU A 74 -8.93 16.77 -14.86
C LEU A 74 -10.09 15.88 -15.30
N GLY A 75 -9.81 14.76 -15.96
CA GLY A 75 -10.82 13.76 -16.32
C GLY A 75 -11.48 13.13 -15.07
N ALA A 76 -10.68 12.80 -14.05
CA ALA A 76 -11.20 12.29 -12.78
C ALA A 76 -12.04 13.34 -12.04
N GLU A 77 -11.61 14.61 -12.05
CA GLU A 77 -12.37 15.72 -11.46
C GLU A 77 -13.71 15.95 -12.15
N ALA A 78 -13.72 15.94 -13.49
CA ALA A 78 -14.95 16.10 -14.26
C ALA A 78 -15.95 14.98 -13.93
N HIS A 79 -15.47 13.74 -13.86
CA HIS A 79 -16.32 12.61 -13.50
C HIS A 79 -16.89 12.75 -12.07
N ALA A 80 -16.07 13.14 -11.10
CA ALA A 80 -16.50 13.37 -9.73
C ALA A 80 -17.54 14.51 -9.63
N ALA A 81 -17.35 15.60 -10.39
CA ALA A 81 -18.28 16.72 -10.43
C ALA A 81 -19.69 16.31 -10.95
N VAL A 82 -19.72 15.49 -12.00
CA VAL A 82 -21.01 14.98 -12.54
C VAL A 82 -21.69 14.06 -11.52
N ARG A 83 -20.98 13.16 -10.87
CA ARG A 83 -21.54 12.29 -9.83
C ARG A 83 -22.11 13.11 -8.66
N ALA A 84 -21.38 14.13 -8.21
CA ALA A 84 -21.85 15.02 -7.15
C ALA A 84 -23.14 15.76 -7.54
N ALA A 85 -23.22 16.25 -8.79
CA ALA A 85 -24.43 16.90 -9.30
C ALA A 85 -25.64 15.94 -9.39
N GLN A 86 -25.40 14.65 -9.55
CA GLN A 86 -26.43 13.61 -9.54
C GLN A 86 -26.84 13.15 -8.14
N GLY A 87 -26.26 13.73 -7.08
CA GLY A 87 -26.53 13.32 -5.69
C GLY A 87 -25.99 11.93 -5.35
N ALA A 88 -25.02 11.42 -6.13
CA ALA A 88 -24.40 10.15 -5.83
C ALA A 88 -23.62 10.22 -4.50
N PRO A 89 -23.50 9.10 -3.75
CA PRO A 89 -22.71 9.04 -2.53
C PRO A 89 -21.26 9.50 -2.75
N ASP A 90 -20.69 10.12 -1.73
CA ASP A 90 -19.27 10.41 -1.71
C ASP A 90 -18.47 9.12 -1.84
N GLN A 91 -17.35 9.16 -2.57
CA GLN A 91 -16.44 8.02 -2.72
C GLN A 91 -15.17 8.26 -1.94
N LEU A 92 -14.71 7.23 -1.23
CA LEU A 92 -13.43 7.19 -0.55
C LEU A 92 -12.67 5.93 -0.97
N ARG A 93 -11.57 6.11 -1.67
CA ARG A 93 -10.67 5.04 -2.09
C ARG A 93 -9.40 5.10 -1.27
N VAL A 94 -9.18 4.06 -0.48
CA VAL A 94 -7.98 3.96 0.38
C VAL A 94 -7.10 2.84 -0.14
N VAL A 95 -5.82 3.10 -0.33
CA VAL A 95 -4.81 2.05 -0.55
C VAL A 95 -3.93 1.95 0.68
N ALA A 96 -3.50 0.75 1.00
CA ALA A 96 -2.71 0.52 2.20
C ALA A 96 -1.55 -0.45 1.93
N SER A 97 -0.47 -0.34 2.71
CA SER A 97 0.59 -1.35 2.71
C SER A 97 0.03 -2.70 3.17
N PRO A 98 0.63 -3.83 2.77
CA PRO A 98 0.08 -5.16 3.09
C PRO A 98 -0.26 -5.34 4.58
N THR A 99 0.63 -4.93 5.49
CA THR A 99 0.38 -5.04 6.94
C THR A 99 -0.78 -4.14 7.39
N VAL A 100 -0.87 -2.92 6.90
CA VAL A 100 -1.97 -2.00 7.25
C VAL A 100 -3.29 -2.50 6.67
N ALA A 101 -3.29 -3.02 5.44
CA ALA A 101 -4.47 -3.58 4.80
C ALA A 101 -5.01 -4.79 5.58
N GLU A 102 -4.11 -5.67 6.04
CA GLU A 102 -4.47 -6.89 6.75
C GLU A 102 -5.10 -6.61 8.12
N PHE A 103 -4.57 -5.63 8.88
CA PHE A 103 -4.96 -5.47 10.28
C PHE A 103 -5.77 -4.20 10.56
N VAL A 104 -5.54 -3.12 9.83
CA VAL A 104 -5.93 -1.77 10.26
C VAL A 104 -7.03 -1.17 9.38
N THR A 105 -6.97 -1.38 8.06
CA THR A 105 -7.82 -0.66 7.11
C THR A 105 -9.30 -0.94 7.30
N ALA A 106 -9.70 -2.21 7.44
CA ALA A 106 -11.12 -2.57 7.55
C ALA A 106 -11.79 -1.97 8.80
N PRO A 107 -11.27 -2.12 10.04
CA PRO A 107 -11.87 -1.53 11.22
C PRO A 107 -11.88 0.01 11.17
N LEU A 108 -10.84 0.64 10.60
CA LEU A 108 -10.80 2.09 10.44
C LEU A 108 -11.89 2.60 9.50
N LEU A 109 -12.04 1.98 8.32
CA LEU A 109 -13.05 2.37 7.36
C LEU A 109 -14.47 2.10 7.86
N GLU A 110 -14.70 0.99 8.55
CA GLU A 110 -16.01 0.70 9.17
C GLU A 110 -16.39 1.78 10.19
N ALA A 111 -15.47 2.15 11.10
CA ALA A 111 -15.72 3.19 12.09
C ALA A 111 -15.92 4.57 11.44
N PHE A 112 -15.10 4.89 10.44
CA PHE A 112 -15.22 6.15 9.71
C PHE A 112 -16.56 6.25 8.96
N THR A 113 -16.95 5.21 8.23
CA THR A 113 -18.20 5.17 7.47
C THR A 113 -19.43 5.32 8.38
N LYS A 114 -19.42 4.66 9.55
CA LYS A 114 -20.51 4.82 10.55
C LYS A 114 -20.63 6.25 11.07
N ARG A 115 -19.51 6.98 11.12
CA ARG A 115 -19.47 8.37 11.61
C ARG A 115 -19.79 9.39 10.53
N TYR A 116 -19.61 9.02 9.26
CA TYR A 116 -19.88 9.90 8.13
C TYR A 116 -21.39 9.94 7.86
N ALA A 117 -22.03 11.08 8.12
CA ALA A 117 -23.49 11.21 8.25
C ALA A 117 -24.30 11.04 6.95
N THR A 118 -23.67 11.06 5.77
CA THR A 118 -24.35 10.93 4.47
C THR A 118 -23.66 9.85 3.66
N GLY A 119 -24.42 8.95 3.06
CA GLY A 119 -23.98 7.79 2.31
C GLY A 119 -22.56 7.91 1.72
N LEU A 120 -21.63 7.14 2.28
CA LEU A 120 -20.24 7.07 1.85
C LEU A 120 -19.96 5.68 1.29
N GLU A 121 -19.50 5.64 0.05
CA GLU A 121 -18.94 4.43 -0.56
C GLU A 121 -17.44 4.39 -0.29
N ALA A 122 -17.02 3.56 0.67
CA ALA A 122 -15.60 3.37 0.97
C ALA A 122 -15.10 2.06 0.36
N SER A 123 -13.97 2.14 -0.33
CA SER A 123 -13.25 0.98 -0.87
C SER A 123 -11.80 0.98 -0.41
N SER A 124 -11.20 -0.20 -0.33
CA SER A 124 -9.80 -0.33 0.03
C SER A 124 -9.07 -1.31 -0.87
N GLY A 125 -7.80 -1.03 -1.13
CA GLY A 125 -6.89 -1.87 -1.89
C GLY A 125 -5.53 -1.99 -1.22
N VAL A 126 -4.70 -2.89 -1.72
CA VAL A 126 -3.31 -3.07 -1.27
C VAL A 126 -2.38 -2.47 -2.32
N ALA A 127 -1.38 -1.72 -1.88
CA ALA A 127 -0.35 -1.17 -2.74
C ALA A 127 1.03 -1.31 -2.09
N VAL A 128 2.07 -1.52 -2.88
CA VAL A 128 3.45 -1.43 -2.41
C VAL A 128 3.87 0.04 -2.31
N THR A 129 4.89 0.32 -1.52
CA THR A 129 5.29 1.69 -1.17
C THR A 129 5.48 2.59 -2.38
N LYS A 130 6.16 2.11 -3.43
CA LYS A 130 6.42 2.88 -4.66
C LYS A 130 5.17 3.25 -5.46
N GLU A 131 4.07 2.52 -5.28
CA GLU A 131 2.81 2.75 -6.00
C GLU A 131 1.93 3.80 -5.30
N MET A 132 2.01 3.89 -3.98
CA MET A 132 1.09 4.69 -3.16
C MET A 132 1.02 6.15 -3.58
N ALA A 133 2.17 6.83 -3.71
CA ALA A 133 2.21 8.23 -4.11
C ALA A 133 1.66 8.43 -5.53
N VAL A 134 1.96 7.51 -6.45
CA VAL A 134 1.47 7.54 -7.84
C VAL A 134 -0.04 7.39 -7.90
N LEU A 135 -0.61 6.45 -7.13
CA LEU A 135 -2.06 6.22 -7.08
C LEU A 135 -2.79 7.46 -6.54
N VAL A 136 -2.27 8.08 -5.48
CA VAL A 136 -2.86 9.28 -4.92
C VAL A 136 -2.73 10.48 -5.88
N ALA A 137 -1.55 10.69 -6.46
CA ALA A 137 -1.29 11.81 -7.37
C ALA A 137 -2.16 11.76 -8.64
N ASN A 138 -2.48 10.55 -9.13
CA ASN A 138 -3.34 10.35 -10.30
C ASN A 138 -4.81 10.12 -9.95
N ARG A 139 -5.22 10.41 -8.71
CA ARG A 139 -6.61 10.27 -8.23
C ARG A 139 -7.22 8.87 -8.39
N LEU A 140 -6.38 7.85 -8.39
CA LEU A 140 -6.81 6.43 -8.30
C LEU A 140 -7.07 6.01 -6.86
N ALA A 141 -6.44 6.69 -5.90
CA ALA A 141 -6.74 6.62 -4.49
C ALA A 141 -6.86 8.04 -3.91
N ASP A 142 -7.66 8.19 -2.86
CA ASP A 142 -7.82 9.45 -2.15
C ASP A 142 -6.84 9.56 -0.98
N VAL A 143 -6.51 8.42 -0.37
CA VAL A 143 -5.58 8.30 0.75
C VAL A 143 -4.77 7.01 0.61
N ALA A 144 -3.48 7.08 0.86
CA ALA A 144 -2.64 5.90 1.05
C ALA A 144 -2.20 5.82 2.52
N ILE A 145 -2.25 4.62 3.12
CA ILE A 145 -1.81 4.39 4.51
C ILE A 145 -0.69 3.35 4.52
N GLY A 146 0.50 3.77 4.93
CA GLY A 146 1.70 2.93 4.91
C GLY A 146 2.96 3.68 5.31
N PRO A 147 4.13 3.28 4.79
CA PRO A 147 5.39 4.00 4.97
C PRO A 147 5.33 5.42 4.40
N ASP A 148 6.31 6.26 4.76
CA ASP A 148 6.46 7.59 4.13
C ASP A 148 6.83 7.44 2.65
N VAL A 149 6.09 8.14 1.79
CA VAL A 149 6.29 8.09 0.33
C VAL A 149 6.41 9.48 -0.30
N ALA A 150 6.28 10.56 0.48
CA ALA A 150 6.25 11.92 -0.06
C ALA A 150 7.62 12.45 -0.48
N ALA A 151 8.70 11.95 0.10
CA ALA A 151 10.01 12.57 0.00
C ALA A 151 10.69 12.47 -1.39
N ASP A 152 10.25 11.54 -2.27
CA ASP A 152 11.13 11.08 -3.36
C ASP A 152 10.63 11.31 -4.81
N GLN A 153 9.41 11.85 -5.04
CA GLN A 153 8.83 11.70 -6.38
C GLN A 153 8.40 12.98 -7.10
N GLY A 154 8.55 14.17 -6.49
CA GLY A 154 8.08 15.42 -7.09
C GLY A 154 6.58 15.41 -7.43
N LEU A 155 5.80 14.60 -6.72
CA LEU A 155 4.35 14.47 -6.85
C LEU A 155 3.66 15.44 -5.87
N PRO A 156 2.45 15.94 -6.19
CA PRO A 156 1.70 16.88 -5.34
C PRO A 156 1.02 16.15 -4.16
N VAL A 157 1.79 15.39 -3.41
CA VAL A 157 1.31 14.60 -2.26
C VAL A 157 2.02 15.00 -0.97
N VAL A 158 1.33 14.85 0.15
CA VAL A 158 1.84 15.12 1.49
C VAL A 158 1.62 13.87 2.34
N SER A 159 2.67 13.42 3.01
CA SER A 159 2.61 12.33 4.00
C SER A 159 2.59 12.92 5.40
N GLU A 160 1.60 12.54 6.20
CA GLU A 160 1.48 12.94 7.59
C GLU A 160 1.62 11.72 8.48
N PRO A 161 2.47 11.73 9.52
CA PRO A 161 2.63 10.61 10.43
C PRO A 161 1.35 10.39 11.22
N ILE A 162 0.88 9.13 11.27
CA ILE A 162 -0.34 8.78 12.00
C ILE A 162 -0.09 7.85 13.16
N PHE A 163 0.89 6.92 13.06
CA PHE A 163 1.13 5.96 14.12
C PHE A 163 2.57 5.45 14.14
N LYS A 164 3.26 5.62 15.27
CA LYS A 164 4.59 5.05 15.51
C LYS A 164 4.47 3.67 16.14
N TYR A 165 5.28 2.73 15.68
CA TYR A 165 5.27 1.35 16.16
C TYR A 165 6.70 0.79 16.30
N ARG A 166 6.80 -0.35 16.97
CA ARG A 166 8.05 -1.10 17.12
C ARG A 166 8.02 -2.34 16.24
N LEU A 167 9.13 -2.57 15.54
CA LEU A 167 9.39 -3.82 14.84
C LEU A 167 10.22 -4.72 15.74
N VAL A 168 9.75 -5.93 15.94
CA VAL A 168 10.40 -6.94 16.75
C VAL A 168 10.59 -8.22 15.94
N VAL A 169 11.53 -9.06 16.35
CA VAL A 169 11.65 -10.42 15.82
C VAL A 169 10.99 -11.37 16.80
N VAL A 170 10.19 -12.28 16.27
CA VAL A 170 9.43 -13.26 17.06
C VAL A 170 9.68 -14.68 16.57
N ALA A 171 9.56 -15.64 17.46
CA ALA A 171 9.69 -17.06 17.20
C ALA A 171 8.82 -17.88 18.16
N GLY A 172 8.42 -19.06 17.77
CA GLY A 172 7.84 -20.08 18.66
C GLY A 172 8.91 -20.83 19.47
N GLY A 173 8.48 -21.51 20.53
CA GLY A 173 9.37 -22.11 21.55
C GLY A 173 10.37 -23.17 21.05
N GLN A 174 10.20 -23.71 19.84
CA GLN A 174 11.10 -24.72 19.24
C GLN A 174 12.00 -24.16 18.13
N SER A 175 12.01 -22.85 17.90
CA SER A 175 12.77 -22.25 16.82
C SER A 175 14.27 -22.30 17.08
N HIS A 176 15.01 -22.71 16.07
CA HIS A 176 16.48 -22.80 16.13
C HIS A 176 17.09 -21.43 15.81
N THR A 177 17.36 -20.63 16.84
CA THR A 177 17.98 -19.29 16.75
C THR A 177 19.46 -19.29 17.15
N ARG A 178 20.19 -20.37 16.85
CA ARG A 178 21.61 -20.45 17.13
C ARG A 178 22.42 -19.81 16.01
N GLY A 179 23.47 -19.08 16.35
CA GLY A 179 24.35 -18.40 15.40
C GLY A 179 23.78 -17.05 14.92
N PRO A 180 24.43 -16.44 13.90
CA PRO A 180 24.06 -15.11 13.43
C PRO A 180 22.70 -15.09 12.71
N ALA A 181 21.94 -14.02 12.90
CA ALA A 181 20.56 -13.89 12.43
C ALA A 181 20.37 -14.08 10.91
N HIS A 182 21.36 -13.75 10.09
CA HIS A 182 21.28 -13.94 8.63
C HIS A 182 21.31 -15.43 8.21
N GLN A 183 21.67 -16.35 9.09
CA GLN A 183 21.66 -17.78 8.83
C GLN A 183 20.35 -18.47 9.23
N TRP A 184 19.47 -17.76 9.95
CA TRP A 184 18.21 -18.33 10.40
C TRP A 184 17.21 -18.45 9.24
N ARG A 185 16.18 -19.25 9.45
CA ARG A 185 15.03 -19.31 8.53
C ARG A 185 14.06 -18.19 8.87
N TRP A 186 13.84 -17.30 7.93
CA TRP A 186 12.94 -16.16 8.06
C TRP A 186 11.60 -16.43 7.35
N LEU A 187 10.51 -16.29 8.11
CA LEU A 187 9.15 -16.47 7.64
C LEU A 187 8.54 -15.07 7.56
N VAL A 188 8.27 -14.60 6.36
CA VAL A 188 7.94 -13.20 6.14
C VAL A 188 6.66 -13.04 5.35
N GLY A 189 5.90 -12.00 5.66
CA GLY A 189 4.75 -11.59 4.87
C GLY A 189 5.14 -10.69 3.69
N PRO A 190 4.15 -10.25 2.88
CA PRO A 190 4.39 -9.47 1.67
C PRO A 190 5.14 -8.15 1.89
N SER A 191 5.00 -7.52 3.06
CA SER A 191 5.72 -6.28 3.36
C SER A 191 7.25 -6.43 3.38
N ALA A 192 7.77 -7.63 3.61
CA ALA A 192 9.22 -7.85 3.62
C ALA A 192 9.83 -7.83 2.21
N THR A 193 9.03 -8.08 1.18
CA THR A 193 9.46 -8.05 -0.23
C THR A 193 9.35 -6.66 -0.85
N ASP A 194 8.76 -5.70 -0.13
CA ASP A 194 8.69 -4.31 -0.54
C ASP A 194 9.90 -3.53 0.01
N PRO A 195 10.87 -3.13 -0.85
CA PRO A 195 12.08 -2.44 -0.41
C PRO A 195 11.80 -1.08 0.26
N GLY A 196 10.65 -0.46 -0.02
CA GLY A 196 10.25 0.82 0.58
C GLY A 196 9.56 0.66 1.93
N SER A 197 9.24 -0.56 2.36
CA SER A 197 8.58 -0.80 3.63
C SER A 197 9.57 -0.81 4.81
N ASP A 198 9.09 -0.46 6.01
CA ASP A 198 9.90 -0.55 7.23
C ASP A 198 10.36 -1.98 7.52
N VAL A 199 9.53 -2.98 7.19
CA VAL A 199 9.86 -4.41 7.34
C VAL A 199 10.93 -4.82 6.33
N GLY A 200 10.80 -4.41 5.07
CA GLY A 200 11.81 -4.66 4.04
C GLY A 200 13.16 -4.04 4.40
N HIS A 201 13.18 -2.79 4.85
CA HIS A 201 14.38 -2.13 5.35
C HIS A 201 14.98 -2.84 6.57
N PHE A 202 14.14 -3.34 7.49
CA PHE A 202 14.62 -4.07 8.67
C PHE A 202 15.32 -5.38 8.26
N VAL A 203 14.70 -6.18 7.41
CA VAL A 203 15.27 -7.45 6.90
C VAL A 203 16.55 -7.22 6.08
N ALA A 204 16.56 -6.19 5.23
CA ALA A 204 17.72 -5.82 4.45
C ALA A 204 18.94 -5.46 5.32
N ARG A 205 18.72 -4.72 6.43
CA ARG A 205 19.81 -4.40 7.40
C ARG A 205 20.40 -5.64 8.06
N LEU A 206 19.62 -6.69 8.26
CA LEU A 206 20.09 -7.96 8.80
C LEU A 206 20.85 -8.80 7.76
N ARG A 207 20.88 -8.36 6.49
CA ARG A 207 21.52 -9.05 5.36
C ARG A 207 21.05 -10.49 5.21
N VAL A 208 19.75 -10.72 5.39
CA VAL A 208 19.15 -12.05 5.23
C VAL A 208 19.17 -12.42 3.75
N PRO A 209 19.80 -13.54 3.36
CA PRO A 209 19.77 -14.01 1.96
C PRO A 209 18.36 -14.45 1.56
N GLU A 210 18.01 -14.27 0.28
CA GLU A 210 16.69 -14.64 -0.24
C GLU A 210 16.37 -16.13 -0.03
N GLU A 211 17.37 -17.01 -0.17
CA GLU A 211 17.24 -18.44 0.08
C GLU A 211 16.88 -18.81 1.53
N ARG A 212 17.07 -17.88 2.47
CA ARG A 212 16.67 -18.02 3.88
C ARG A 212 15.31 -17.43 4.18
N MET A 213 14.69 -16.77 3.22
CA MET A 213 13.36 -16.18 3.35
C MET A 213 12.29 -17.08 2.72
N SER A 214 11.26 -17.39 3.49
CA SER A 214 10.05 -18.03 3.00
C SER A 214 8.92 -16.99 3.05
N VAL A 215 8.43 -16.58 1.88
CA VAL A 215 7.37 -15.56 1.77
C VAL A 215 6.01 -16.22 1.88
N PHE A 216 5.20 -15.75 2.81
CA PHE A 216 3.83 -16.20 3.07
C PHE A 216 2.82 -15.22 2.43
N PRO A 217 1.60 -15.69 2.12
CA PRO A 217 0.58 -14.86 1.50
C PRO A 217 0.06 -13.74 2.41
N SER A 218 0.25 -13.85 3.73
CA SER A 218 -0.14 -12.84 4.71
C SER A 218 0.83 -12.81 5.88
N GLN A 219 0.81 -11.72 6.64
CA GLN A 219 1.63 -11.59 7.83
C GLN A 219 1.16 -12.54 8.94
N THR A 220 -0.16 -12.73 9.07
CA THR A 220 -0.74 -13.71 10.00
C THR A 220 -0.25 -15.12 9.73
N ALA A 221 -0.19 -15.54 8.46
CA ALA A 221 0.31 -16.88 8.10
C ALA A 221 1.81 -17.04 8.44
N ALA A 222 2.61 -16.01 8.22
CA ALA A 222 4.03 -16.03 8.60
C ALA A 222 4.22 -16.16 10.13
N TRP A 223 3.42 -15.44 10.92
CA TRP A 223 3.48 -15.53 12.39
C TRP A 223 2.99 -16.87 12.92
N ALA A 224 1.93 -17.43 12.32
CA ALA A 224 1.45 -18.76 12.68
C ALA A 224 2.54 -19.82 12.44
N ALA A 225 3.18 -19.79 11.26
CA ALA A 225 4.29 -20.71 10.97
C ALA A 225 5.51 -20.49 11.90
N ALA A 226 5.74 -19.25 12.36
CA ALA A 226 6.78 -18.96 13.35
C ALA A 226 6.40 -19.53 14.73
N ALA A 227 5.14 -19.41 15.16
CA ALA A 227 4.63 -19.99 16.40
C ALA A 227 4.78 -21.52 16.42
N ASP A 228 4.58 -22.18 15.27
CA ASP A 228 4.77 -23.63 15.10
C ASP A 228 6.25 -24.04 15.05
N GLY A 229 7.19 -23.10 15.24
CA GLY A 229 8.63 -23.39 15.30
C GLY A 229 9.30 -23.48 13.92
N GLY A 230 8.64 -23.08 12.83
CA GLY A 230 9.18 -23.11 11.47
C GLY A 230 10.35 -22.14 11.21
N GLY A 231 10.59 -21.18 12.11
CA GLY A 231 11.64 -20.17 11.98
C GLY A 231 11.31 -18.91 12.77
N VAL A 232 11.92 -17.78 12.36
CA VAL A 232 11.69 -16.46 12.96
C VAL A 232 10.89 -15.57 12.02
N SER A 233 10.15 -14.59 12.57
CA SER A 233 9.42 -13.62 11.75
C SER A 233 9.60 -12.20 12.28
N VAL A 234 9.53 -11.21 11.39
CA VAL A 234 9.43 -9.81 11.78
C VAL A 234 7.97 -9.51 12.10
N ALA A 235 7.73 -8.80 13.19
CA ALA A 235 6.39 -8.43 13.62
C ALA A 235 6.32 -6.98 14.06
N VAL A 236 5.17 -6.37 13.82
CA VAL A 236 4.78 -5.14 14.49
C VAL A 236 4.31 -5.52 15.90
N GLU A 237 5.04 -5.08 16.92
CA GLU A 237 4.92 -5.59 18.30
C GLU A 237 3.48 -5.59 18.83
N HIS A 238 2.74 -4.51 18.64
CA HIS A 238 1.37 -4.42 19.15
C HIS A 238 0.39 -5.36 18.43
N LEU A 239 0.67 -5.76 17.18
CA LEU A 239 -0.17 -6.68 16.42
C LEU A 239 -0.03 -8.13 16.90
N VAL A 240 1.11 -8.50 17.46
CA VAL A 240 1.38 -9.83 18.03
C VAL A 240 1.30 -9.88 19.54
N ALA A 241 0.88 -8.79 20.18
CA ALA A 241 0.84 -8.68 21.63
C ALA A 241 0.02 -9.78 22.32
N GLN A 242 -1.01 -10.31 21.66
CA GLN A 242 -1.83 -11.39 22.18
C GLN A 242 -1.08 -12.73 22.14
N GLN A 243 -0.41 -13.05 21.04
CA GLN A 243 0.41 -14.25 20.90
C GLN A 243 1.60 -14.24 21.87
N LEU A 244 2.23 -13.08 22.07
CA LEU A 244 3.28 -12.91 23.08
C LEU A 244 2.75 -13.18 24.50
N ARG A 245 1.57 -12.62 24.87
CA ARG A 245 0.97 -12.86 26.19
C ARG A 245 0.56 -14.32 26.42
N ARG A 246 0.17 -15.04 25.37
CA ARG A 246 -0.19 -16.46 25.43
C ARG A 246 1.02 -17.40 25.38
N GLY A 247 2.22 -16.86 25.15
CA GLY A 247 3.43 -17.66 25.00
C GLY A 247 3.50 -18.46 23.69
N GLU A 248 2.60 -18.18 22.72
CA GLU A 248 2.64 -18.78 21.38
C GLU A 248 3.85 -18.27 20.60
N LEU A 249 4.21 -17.01 20.81
CA LEU A 249 5.41 -16.36 20.30
C LEU A 249 6.24 -15.79 21.44
N SER A 250 7.53 -15.72 21.26
CA SER A 250 8.50 -15.06 22.13
C SER A 250 9.35 -14.07 21.35
N LEU A 251 9.82 -13.02 22.01
CA LEU A 251 10.75 -12.05 21.43
C LEU A 251 12.12 -12.69 21.26
N VAL A 252 12.73 -12.46 20.11
CA VAL A 252 14.10 -12.88 19.80
C VAL A 252 14.97 -11.64 19.69
N ASP A 253 16.06 -11.62 20.44
CA ASP A 253 17.03 -10.53 20.40
C ASP A 253 17.90 -10.64 19.13
N VAL A 254 17.91 -9.57 18.33
CA VAL A 254 18.77 -9.43 17.14
C VAL A 254 19.30 -8.01 17.05
N PRO A 255 20.45 -7.78 16.43
CA PRO A 255 20.99 -6.44 16.23
C PRO A 255 19.97 -5.51 15.56
N GLY A 256 19.67 -4.37 16.19
CA GLY A 256 18.70 -3.39 15.67
C GLY A 256 17.23 -3.70 15.98
N SER A 257 16.94 -4.72 16.78
CA SER A 257 15.61 -4.96 17.36
C SER A 257 15.59 -4.43 18.81
N PRO A 258 14.50 -3.76 19.24
CA PRO A 258 13.37 -3.35 18.43
C PRO A 258 13.70 -2.22 17.44
N GLY A 259 13.31 -2.41 16.18
CA GLY A 259 13.31 -1.33 15.20
C GLY A 259 12.14 -0.36 15.43
N GLN A 260 12.23 0.84 14.89
CA GLN A 260 11.13 1.80 14.89
C GLN A 260 10.58 1.94 13.48
N GLY A 261 9.26 2.00 13.36
CA GLY A 261 8.54 2.31 12.14
C GLY A 261 7.48 3.36 12.41
N CYS A 262 6.97 3.94 11.34
CA CYS A 262 5.87 4.88 11.40
C CYS A 262 4.94 4.67 10.21
N TRP A 263 3.64 4.60 10.45
CA TRP A 263 2.66 4.68 9.39
C TRP A 263 2.28 6.12 9.16
N TYR A 264 2.11 6.44 7.89
CA TYR A 264 1.74 7.75 7.37
C TYR A 264 0.42 7.65 6.62
N ALA A 265 -0.33 8.74 6.62
CA ALA A 265 -1.42 8.95 5.70
C ALA A 265 -0.91 9.90 4.60
N THR A 266 -0.81 9.39 3.37
CA THR A 266 -0.40 10.16 2.20
C THR A 266 -1.63 10.55 1.40
N MET A 267 -1.75 11.82 1.10
CA MET A 267 -2.88 12.45 0.41
C MET A 267 -2.38 13.53 -0.53
N LEU A 268 -3.23 13.98 -1.43
CA LEU A 268 -2.96 15.21 -2.19
C LEU A 268 -2.77 16.41 -1.25
N GLU A 269 -2.05 17.42 -1.73
CA GLU A 269 -1.93 18.70 -1.06
C GLU A 269 -3.31 19.28 -0.72
N ARG A 270 -3.41 20.10 0.33
CA ARG A 270 -4.66 20.58 0.90
C ARG A 270 -5.63 21.19 -0.14
N GLN A 271 -5.10 21.89 -1.12
CA GLN A 271 -5.89 22.60 -2.14
C GLN A 271 -6.56 21.65 -3.13
N GLN A 272 -5.98 20.46 -3.35
CA GLN A 272 -6.44 19.44 -4.31
C GLN A 272 -7.14 18.26 -3.65
N ARG A 273 -7.14 18.24 -2.31
CA ARG A 273 -7.69 17.14 -1.50
C ARG A 273 -9.22 17.20 -1.47
N SER A 274 -9.87 16.05 -1.63
CA SER A 274 -11.32 15.94 -1.49
C SER A 274 -11.78 16.21 -0.04
N ALA A 275 -13.04 16.62 0.11
CA ALA A 275 -13.65 16.86 1.43
C ALA A 275 -13.66 15.57 2.27
N VAL A 276 -13.93 14.42 1.64
CA VAL A 276 -13.96 13.13 2.33
C VAL A 276 -12.57 12.69 2.79
N ALA A 277 -11.52 12.87 1.98
CA ALA A 277 -10.14 12.59 2.38
C ALA A 277 -9.69 13.51 3.53
N SER A 278 -10.11 14.80 3.51
CA SER A 278 -9.85 15.74 4.61
C SER A 278 -10.59 15.33 5.89
N SER A 279 -11.76 14.74 5.77
CA SER A 279 -12.52 14.21 6.90
C SER A 279 -11.89 12.94 7.47
N LEU A 280 -11.44 12.02 6.62
CA LEU A 280 -10.69 10.84 7.05
C LEU A 280 -9.39 11.25 7.77
N ARG A 281 -8.65 12.22 7.26
CA ARG A 281 -7.46 12.75 7.95
C ARG A 281 -7.75 13.20 9.37
N ARG A 282 -8.85 13.97 9.56
CA ARG A 282 -9.27 14.39 10.91
C ARG A 282 -9.65 13.21 11.80
N PHE A 283 -10.34 12.21 11.23
CA PHE A 283 -10.70 11.00 11.94
C PHE A 283 -9.47 10.22 12.39
N LEU A 284 -8.46 10.07 11.54
CA LEU A 284 -7.20 9.38 11.88
C LEU A 284 -6.46 9.99 13.08
N SER A 285 -6.73 11.26 13.41
CA SER A 285 -6.16 11.92 14.60
C SER A 285 -7.01 11.76 15.88
N THR A 286 -8.13 11.03 15.82
CA THR A 286 -9.00 10.82 16.99
C THR A 286 -8.51 9.68 17.88
N PRO A 287 -8.84 9.72 19.20
CA PRO A 287 -8.54 8.61 20.11
C PRO A 287 -9.15 7.28 19.65
N GLU A 288 -10.35 7.31 19.02
CA GLU A 288 -11.02 6.14 18.47
C GLU A 288 -10.18 5.48 17.36
N ALA A 289 -9.74 6.24 16.37
CA ALA A 289 -8.87 5.74 15.31
C ALA A 289 -7.55 5.21 15.87
N MET A 290 -6.93 5.91 16.83
CA MET A 290 -5.71 5.46 17.50
C MET A 290 -5.90 4.13 18.24
N GLN A 291 -7.06 3.92 18.84
CA GLN A 291 -7.36 2.65 19.51
C GLN A 291 -7.55 1.52 18.52
N LEU A 292 -8.24 1.76 17.40
CA LEU A 292 -8.42 0.78 16.32
C LEU A 292 -7.08 0.38 15.70
N ILE A 293 -6.17 1.33 15.51
CA ILE A 293 -4.82 1.05 15.02
C ILE A 293 -4.02 0.22 16.03
N ARG A 294 -4.10 0.56 17.33
CA ARG A 294 -3.33 -0.09 18.40
C ARG A 294 -3.84 -1.49 18.74
N SER A 295 -5.12 -1.74 18.59
CA SER A 295 -5.77 -3.00 18.97
C SER A 295 -6.78 -3.44 17.92
N PRO A 296 -6.35 -3.72 16.67
CA PRO A 296 -7.27 -4.02 15.56
C PRO A 296 -8.06 -5.31 15.78
N SER A 297 -7.55 -6.25 16.56
CA SER A 297 -8.23 -7.52 16.87
C SER A 297 -9.37 -7.39 17.90
N ALA A 298 -9.49 -6.25 18.58
CA ALA A 298 -10.53 -6.05 19.58
C ALA A 298 -11.91 -5.72 18.97
N GLY A 299 -11.99 -5.44 17.67
CA GLY A 299 -13.19 -4.93 17.01
C GLY A 299 -13.79 -5.77 15.89
N VAL A 300 -13.10 -6.79 15.35
CA VAL A 300 -13.62 -7.59 14.23
C VAL A 300 -13.59 -9.08 14.56
N PRO A 301 -14.76 -9.75 14.67
CA PRO A 301 -14.81 -11.21 14.81
C PRO A 301 -14.16 -11.87 13.59
N PRO A 302 -13.43 -12.99 13.77
CA PRO A 302 -12.78 -13.74 12.69
C PRO A 302 -13.70 -14.11 11.51
N SER A 303 -15.00 -14.27 11.78
CA SER A 303 -16.03 -14.57 10.78
C SER A 303 -16.32 -13.42 9.80
N LYS A 304 -15.87 -12.21 10.10
CA LYS A 304 -15.98 -11.03 9.20
C LYS A 304 -14.69 -10.66 8.49
N PHE A 305 -13.62 -11.40 8.73
CA PHE A 305 -12.36 -11.20 8.02
C PHE A 305 -12.55 -11.67 6.57
N ARG A 306 -12.98 -10.77 5.72
CA ARG A 306 -12.85 -10.99 4.27
C ARG A 306 -11.39 -10.70 3.93
N LEU A 307 -10.70 -11.68 3.37
CA LEU A 307 -9.44 -11.46 2.67
C LEU A 307 -9.62 -10.21 1.80
N PRO A 308 -8.64 -9.30 1.75
CA PRO A 308 -8.72 -8.15 0.86
C PRO A 308 -9.03 -8.70 -0.54
N VAL A 309 -10.23 -8.50 -0.99
CA VAL A 309 -10.60 -8.74 -2.36
C VAL A 309 -9.82 -7.70 -3.13
N TYR A 310 -8.95 -8.14 -4.03
CA TYR A 310 -8.42 -7.26 -5.05
C TYR A 310 -9.63 -6.60 -5.71
N VAL A 311 -9.92 -5.38 -5.31
CA VAL A 311 -11.06 -4.65 -5.89
C VAL A 311 -10.63 -4.38 -7.32
N THR A 312 -11.25 -5.09 -8.25
CA THR A 312 -11.31 -4.69 -9.63
C THR A 312 -11.95 -3.31 -9.62
N ILE A 313 -11.11 -2.28 -9.65
CA ILE A 313 -11.55 -0.91 -9.81
C ILE A 313 -12.04 -0.83 -11.25
N TRP A 314 -13.34 -0.77 -11.42
CA TRP A 314 -14.09 -0.60 -12.68
C TRP A 314 -14.72 -1.89 -13.27
N SER A 315 -15.94 -2.15 -12.91
CA SER A 315 -16.97 -2.58 -13.85
C SER A 315 -17.88 -1.40 -14.15
#